data_8fc6593a692db577d9e15ffad23d6847
#
_entry.id   8fc6593a692db577d9e15ffad23d6847
#
_cell.length_a   1.000
_cell.length_b   1.000
_cell.length_c   1.000
_cell.angle_alpha   90.00
_cell.angle_beta   90.00
_cell.angle_gamma   90.00
#
_symmetry.space_group_name_H-M   'P 1'
#
loop_
_entity.id
_entity.type
_entity.pdbx_description
1 polymer ?
#
loop_
_entity_poly.entity_id
_entity_poly.type
_entity_poly.pdbx_seq_one_letter_code
_entity_poly.pdbx_strand_id
1 'polypeptide(L)'
;AEILVAKEDADKVKASVAELKATWDKEFLGKEPGLTVDVEEESVSGVAVMNAESTKRVITYFIICPNGVQCYDRELEGLVETSLNLGIVETTKDAVKLESLVRSSMESKKADMKEILDTCAQVVGASGKVQGGYPAWEYKVDSELRKVMVETFVEQYGKEPVVSTIHAGLECGLFLGKKPDLDCVSMGPDLLDIHSFNEKLDIASTQRTWEYLKGILAKLK
;
A
#
# COMPACT_ATOMS: atom_id res chain seq x y z
N ALA A 1 -18.37 -6.65 -9.93
CA ALA A 1 -19.24 -5.47 -10.08
C ALA A 1 -20.63 -5.91 -10.54
N GLU A 2 -21.66 -5.22 -10.08
CA GLU A 2 -23.03 -5.41 -10.59
C GLU A 2 -23.35 -4.25 -11.52
N ILE A 3 -23.81 -4.55 -12.73
CA ILE A 3 -24.18 -3.54 -13.72
C ILE A 3 -25.56 -3.86 -14.27
N LEU A 4 -26.35 -2.82 -14.56
CA LEU A 4 -27.61 -2.97 -15.26
C LEU A 4 -27.42 -2.58 -16.72
N VAL A 5 -27.82 -3.48 -17.62
CA VAL A 5 -27.75 -3.27 -19.08
C VAL A 5 -29.07 -3.57 -19.73
N ALA A 6 -29.29 -3.04 -20.94
CA ALA A 6 -30.44 -3.45 -21.76
C ALA A 6 -30.27 -4.92 -22.16
N LYS A 7 -31.38 -5.66 -22.28
CA LYS A 7 -31.33 -7.08 -22.62
C LYS A 7 -30.59 -7.37 -23.91
N GLU A 8 -30.72 -6.47 -24.88
CA GLU A 8 -30.01 -6.56 -26.18
C GLU A 8 -28.50 -6.35 -26.07
N ASP A 9 -28.00 -5.82 -24.98
CA ASP A 9 -26.58 -5.58 -24.73
C ASP A 9 -25.92 -6.67 -23.87
N ALA A 10 -26.68 -7.61 -23.32
CA ALA A 10 -26.16 -8.67 -22.44
C ALA A 10 -25.06 -9.51 -23.13
N ASP A 11 -25.24 -9.88 -24.39
CA ASP A 11 -24.25 -10.66 -25.13
C ASP A 11 -22.98 -9.85 -25.44
N LYS A 12 -23.09 -8.53 -25.62
CA LYS A 12 -21.92 -7.66 -25.77
C LYS A 12 -21.08 -7.62 -24.50
N VAL A 13 -21.73 -7.54 -23.33
CA VAL A 13 -21.04 -7.58 -22.03
C VAL A 13 -20.31 -8.90 -21.85
N LYS A 14 -20.97 -10.04 -22.13
CA LYS A 14 -20.33 -11.35 -22.05
C LYS A 14 -19.11 -11.45 -22.96
N ALA A 15 -19.23 -10.96 -24.20
CA ALA A 15 -18.12 -10.95 -25.17
C ALA A 15 -16.94 -10.09 -24.65
N SER A 16 -17.21 -8.88 -24.14
CA SER A 16 -16.17 -8.00 -23.60
C SER A 16 -15.46 -8.61 -22.39
N VAL A 17 -16.20 -9.27 -21.49
CA VAL A 17 -15.61 -9.96 -20.34
C VAL A 17 -14.77 -11.17 -20.79
N ALA A 18 -15.19 -11.91 -21.80
CA ALA A 18 -14.41 -13.01 -22.36
C ALA A 18 -13.10 -12.52 -23.00
N GLU A 19 -13.10 -11.38 -23.70
CA GLU A 19 -11.90 -10.75 -24.24
C GLU A 19 -10.95 -10.29 -23.12
N LEU A 20 -11.51 -9.67 -22.08
CA LEU A 20 -10.74 -9.24 -20.91
C LEU A 20 -10.10 -10.44 -20.21
N LYS A 21 -10.87 -11.51 -20.00
CA LYS A 21 -10.33 -12.75 -19.42
C LYS A 21 -9.19 -13.31 -20.25
N ALA A 22 -9.35 -13.38 -21.58
CA ALA A 22 -8.30 -13.88 -22.48
C ALA A 22 -7.02 -13.02 -22.44
N THR A 23 -7.15 -11.72 -22.19
CA THR A 23 -6.03 -10.80 -21.97
C THR A 23 -5.35 -11.09 -20.65
N TRP A 24 -6.09 -11.18 -19.55
CA TRP A 24 -5.56 -11.44 -18.22
C TRP A 24 -4.95 -12.84 -18.09
N ASP A 25 -5.51 -13.85 -18.73
CA ASP A 25 -4.92 -15.20 -18.78
C ASP A 25 -3.49 -15.18 -19.35
N LYS A 26 -3.19 -14.26 -20.26
CA LYS A 26 -1.83 -14.06 -20.81
C LYS A 26 -0.94 -13.22 -19.90
N GLU A 27 -1.46 -12.11 -19.39
CA GLU A 27 -0.70 -11.16 -18.56
C GLU A 27 -0.27 -11.77 -17.21
N PHE A 28 -1.15 -12.58 -16.63
CA PHE A 28 -0.95 -13.21 -15.32
C PHE A 28 -0.54 -14.67 -15.38
N LEU A 29 -0.19 -15.17 -16.57
CA LEU A 29 0.21 -16.56 -16.76
C LEU A 29 1.33 -16.99 -15.78
N GLY A 30 1.03 -17.99 -14.95
CA GLY A 30 1.96 -18.52 -13.94
C GLY A 30 2.19 -17.61 -12.72
N LYS A 31 1.58 -16.43 -12.68
CA LYS A 31 1.68 -15.48 -11.55
C LYS A 31 0.46 -15.56 -10.63
N GLU A 32 -0.73 -15.64 -11.21
CA GLU A 32 -2.01 -15.64 -10.50
C GLU A 32 -2.88 -16.85 -10.92
N PRO A 33 -2.54 -18.08 -10.49
CA PRO A 33 -3.23 -19.29 -10.95
C PRO A 33 -4.69 -19.38 -10.46
N GLY A 34 -5.07 -18.58 -9.48
CA GLY A 34 -6.44 -18.53 -8.94
C GLY A 34 -7.31 -17.43 -9.54
N LEU A 35 -6.80 -16.65 -10.50
CA LEU A 35 -7.58 -15.57 -11.12
C LEU A 35 -8.67 -16.15 -12.01
N THR A 36 -9.94 -15.89 -11.66
CA THR A 36 -11.12 -16.24 -12.47
C THR A 36 -11.94 -14.99 -12.76
N VAL A 37 -12.59 -14.96 -13.91
CA VAL A 37 -13.52 -13.92 -14.33
C VAL A 37 -14.74 -14.59 -14.94
N ASP A 38 -15.88 -14.47 -14.28
CA ASP A 38 -17.14 -15.07 -14.71
C ASP A 38 -18.23 -14.00 -14.81
N VAL A 39 -19.25 -14.25 -15.62
CA VAL A 39 -20.42 -13.39 -15.78
C VAL A 39 -21.67 -14.19 -15.44
N GLU A 40 -22.39 -13.70 -14.44
CA GLU A 40 -23.71 -14.19 -14.12
C GLU A 40 -24.77 -13.19 -14.60
N GLU A 41 -25.84 -13.68 -15.20
CA GLU A 41 -26.95 -12.87 -15.69
C GLU A 41 -28.18 -13.11 -14.84
N GLU A 42 -28.70 -12.03 -14.28
CA GLU A 42 -29.95 -12.06 -13.51
C GLU A 42 -30.98 -11.12 -14.13
N SER A 43 -32.25 -11.56 -14.15
CA SER A 43 -33.35 -10.69 -14.55
C SER A 43 -33.90 -9.97 -13.33
N VAL A 44 -33.79 -8.66 -13.30
CA VAL A 44 -34.22 -7.82 -12.18
C VAL A 44 -35.24 -6.78 -12.63
N SER A 45 -36.08 -6.35 -11.71
CA SER A 45 -37.02 -5.24 -11.94
C SER A 45 -37.07 -4.33 -10.72
N GLY A 46 -37.27 -3.03 -10.93
CA GLY A 46 -37.41 -2.05 -9.86
C GLY A 46 -36.11 -1.76 -9.09
N VAL A 47 -34.96 -2.11 -9.65
CA VAL A 47 -33.65 -1.84 -9.03
C VAL A 47 -33.26 -0.38 -9.26
N ALA A 48 -32.84 0.30 -8.20
CA ALA A 48 -32.25 1.64 -8.30
C ALA A 48 -30.80 1.53 -8.78
N VAL A 49 -30.46 2.29 -9.83
CA VAL A 49 -29.13 2.31 -10.43
C VAL A 49 -28.61 3.74 -10.53
N MET A 50 -27.31 3.89 -10.63
CA MET A 50 -26.71 5.19 -10.96
C MET A 50 -27.20 5.65 -12.34
N ASN A 51 -27.46 6.95 -12.47
CA ASN A 51 -27.73 7.52 -13.78
C ASN A 51 -26.46 7.52 -14.67
N ALA A 52 -26.64 7.73 -15.97
CA ALA A 52 -25.54 7.66 -16.94
C ALA A 52 -24.42 8.67 -16.64
N GLU A 53 -24.75 9.86 -16.13
CA GLU A 53 -23.75 10.86 -15.77
C GLU A 53 -22.92 10.43 -14.58
N SER A 54 -23.55 9.98 -13.50
CA SER A 54 -22.84 9.44 -12.32
C SER A 54 -21.99 8.22 -12.67
N THR A 55 -22.50 7.31 -13.48
CA THR A 55 -21.75 6.16 -13.98
C THR A 55 -20.51 6.62 -14.76
N LYS A 56 -20.65 7.59 -15.67
CA LYS A 56 -19.52 8.16 -16.41
C LYS A 56 -18.48 8.78 -15.49
N ARG A 57 -18.90 9.52 -14.47
CA ARG A 57 -17.99 10.13 -13.49
C ARG A 57 -17.18 9.07 -12.74
N VAL A 58 -17.82 8.00 -12.27
CA VAL A 58 -17.14 6.89 -11.57
C VAL A 58 -16.14 6.19 -12.49
N ILE A 59 -16.54 5.86 -13.71
CA ILE A 59 -15.64 5.24 -14.70
C ILE A 59 -14.47 6.16 -15.03
N THR A 60 -14.73 7.45 -15.23
CA THR A 60 -13.67 8.44 -15.48
C THR A 60 -12.67 8.47 -14.33
N TYR A 61 -13.14 8.47 -13.08
CA TYR A 61 -12.25 8.44 -11.93
C TYR A 61 -11.35 7.19 -11.93
N PHE A 62 -11.91 6.01 -12.19
CA PHE A 62 -11.11 4.78 -12.28
C PHE A 62 -10.03 4.82 -13.37
N ILE A 63 -10.31 5.51 -14.48
CA ILE A 63 -9.36 5.63 -15.60
C ILE A 63 -8.22 6.59 -15.26
N ILE A 64 -8.51 7.74 -14.62
CA ILE A 64 -7.52 8.79 -14.37
C ILE A 64 -6.80 8.65 -13.02
N CYS A 65 -7.42 7.95 -12.06
CA CYS A 65 -6.83 7.77 -10.73
C CYS A 65 -5.59 6.87 -10.82
N PRO A 66 -4.43 7.34 -10.38
CA PRO A 66 -3.24 6.49 -10.34
C PRO A 66 -3.44 5.32 -9.36
N ASN A 67 -2.78 4.20 -9.64
CA ASN A 67 -2.79 3.02 -8.78
C ASN A 67 -1.46 2.27 -8.90
N GLY A 68 -1.06 1.54 -7.86
CA GLY A 68 0.18 0.77 -7.82
C GLY A 68 1.42 1.60 -7.47
N VAL A 69 2.58 1.12 -7.88
CA VAL A 69 3.88 1.76 -7.65
C VAL A 69 3.99 3.02 -8.49
N GLN A 70 4.35 4.13 -7.85
CA GLN A 70 4.57 5.42 -8.51
C GLN A 70 6.05 5.72 -8.71
N CYS A 71 6.88 5.38 -7.74
CA CYS A 71 8.33 5.43 -7.90
C CYS A 71 9.04 4.45 -6.96
N TYR A 72 10.28 4.16 -7.33
CA TYR A 72 11.22 3.37 -6.54
C TYR A 72 12.23 4.28 -5.86
N ASP A 73 12.76 3.80 -4.74
CA ASP A 73 13.84 4.45 -4.01
C ASP A 73 15.10 4.55 -4.89
N ARG A 74 15.85 5.67 -4.76
CA ARG A 74 17.04 5.92 -5.58
C ARG A 74 18.31 5.35 -4.98
N GLU A 75 18.34 5.16 -3.67
CA GLU A 75 19.48 4.67 -2.91
C GLU A 75 19.39 3.15 -2.70
N LEU A 76 18.17 2.60 -2.60
CA LEU A 76 17.92 1.21 -2.28
C LEU A 76 17.23 0.52 -3.46
N GLU A 77 18.01 -0.20 -4.25
CA GLU A 77 17.55 -0.88 -5.46
C GLU A 77 16.40 -1.85 -5.17
N GLY A 78 15.35 -1.76 -5.97
CA GLY A 78 14.17 -2.62 -5.88
C GLY A 78 13.17 -2.24 -4.79
N LEU A 79 13.49 -1.26 -3.94
CA LEU A 79 12.56 -0.78 -2.93
C LEU A 79 11.53 0.17 -3.52
N VAL A 80 10.24 -0.03 -3.20
CA VAL A 80 9.19 0.92 -3.53
C VAL A 80 9.26 2.12 -2.58
N GLU A 81 9.45 3.32 -3.12
CA GLU A 81 9.41 4.57 -2.35
C GLU A 81 7.96 5.05 -2.17
N THR A 82 7.23 5.17 -3.29
CA THR A 82 5.86 5.70 -3.28
C THR A 82 4.91 4.78 -4.03
N SER A 83 3.81 4.45 -3.42
CA SER A 83 2.72 3.69 -4.03
C SER A 83 1.37 4.14 -3.51
N LEU A 84 0.33 3.79 -4.24
CA LEU A 84 -1.03 3.87 -3.74
C LEU A 84 -1.86 2.68 -4.22
N ASN A 85 -2.89 2.37 -3.45
CA ASN A 85 -3.83 1.32 -3.75
C ASN A 85 -5.25 1.84 -3.55
N LEU A 86 -6.04 1.82 -4.62
CA LEU A 86 -7.49 2.00 -4.52
C LEU A 86 -8.09 0.70 -3.97
N GLY A 87 -8.16 0.60 -2.65
CA GLY A 87 -8.46 -0.64 -1.94
C GLY A 87 -9.95 -0.85 -1.66
N ILE A 88 -10.74 0.22 -1.56
CA ILE A 88 -12.15 0.12 -1.23
C ILE A 88 -12.99 0.92 -2.22
N VAL A 89 -14.02 0.27 -2.73
CA VAL A 89 -15.08 0.88 -3.55
C VAL A 89 -16.41 0.48 -2.93
N GLU A 90 -17.16 1.45 -2.43
CA GLU A 90 -18.45 1.23 -1.80
C GLU A 90 -19.53 2.07 -2.51
N THR A 91 -20.56 1.40 -3.03
CA THR A 91 -21.74 2.07 -3.56
C THR A 91 -22.82 2.13 -2.49
N THR A 92 -23.22 3.33 -2.14
CA THR A 92 -24.33 3.59 -1.22
C THR A 92 -25.55 4.10 -1.99
N LYS A 93 -26.66 4.33 -1.31
CA LYS A 93 -27.87 4.91 -1.93
C LYS A 93 -27.63 6.26 -2.59
N ASP A 94 -26.74 7.09 -2.01
CA ASP A 94 -26.59 8.49 -2.40
C ASP A 94 -25.20 8.83 -2.97
N ALA A 95 -24.23 7.90 -2.85
CA ALA A 95 -22.84 8.16 -3.24
C ALA A 95 -22.07 6.88 -3.58
N VAL A 96 -21.01 7.04 -4.36
CA VAL A 96 -19.92 6.07 -4.47
C VAL A 96 -18.73 6.61 -3.68
N LYS A 97 -18.26 5.82 -2.72
CA LYS A 97 -17.08 6.12 -1.90
C LYS A 97 -15.91 5.31 -2.41
N LEU A 98 -14.78 5.96 -2.52
CA LEU A 98 -13.53 5.39 -3.00
C LEU A 98 -12.44 5.69 -1.97
N GLU A 99 -11.74 4.67 -1.51
CA GLU A 99 -10.66 4.86 -0.54
C GLU A 99 -9.34 4.38 -1.12
N SER A 100 -8.38 5.29 -1.19
CA SER A 100 -7.02 5.01 -1.63
C SER A 100 -6.07 5.08 -0.44
N LEU A 101 -5.26 4.03 -0.26
CA LEU A 101 -4.17 4.02 0.70
C LEU A 101 -2.89 4.48 -0.01
N VAL A 102 -2.37 5.64 0.38
CA VAL A 102 -1.11 6.20 -0.10
C VAL A 102 0.00 5.86 0.87
N ARG A 103 1.13 5.39 0.35
CA ARG A 103 2.35 5.11 1.11
C ARG A 103 3.54 5.78 0.43
N SER A 104 4.37 6.45 1.22
CA SER A 104 5.67 6.97 0.78
C SER A 104 6.60 7.15 1.98
N SER A 105 7.89 6.91 1.77
CA SER A 105 8.94 7.29 2.73
C SER A 105 9.24 8.78 2.70
N MET A 106 8.77 9.53 1.67
CA MET A 106 9.00 10.96 1.49
C MET A 106 7.72 11.77 1.73
N GLU A 107 7.77 12.76 2.63
CA GLU A 107 6.60 13.59 2.93
C GLU A 107 6.15 14.43 1.73
N SER A 108 7.11 14.96 0.94
CA SER A 108 6.79 15.69 -0.29
C SER A 108 6.03 14.83 -1.31
N LYS A 109 6.40 13.56 -1.45
CA LYS A 109 5.72 12.64 -2.36
C LYS A 109 4.32 12.27 -1.90
N LYS A 110 4.08 12.19 -0.59
CA LYS A 110 2.72 12.03 -0.04
C LYS A 110 1.86 13.26 -0.35
N ALA A 111 2.44 14.45 -0.23
CA ALA A 111 1.76 15.69 -0.60
C ALA A 111 1.41 15.74 -2.09
N ASP A 112 2.36 15.37 -2.97
CA ASP A 112 2.13 15.26 -4.42
C ASP A 112 0.99 14.28 -4.73
N MET A 113 0.97 13.09 -4.11
CA MET A 113 -0.08 12.10 -4.31
C MET A 113 -1.45 12.61 -3.85
N LYS A 114 -1.47 13.34 -2.74
CA LYS A 114 -2.71 13.98 -2.27
C LYS A 114 -3.24 14.98 -3.30
N GLU A 115 -2.39 15.84 -3.85
CA GLU A 115 -2.77 16.83 -4.85
C GLU A 115 -3.29 16.17 -6.14
N ILE A 116 -2.64 15.10 -6.58
CA ILE A 116 -3.10 14.30 -7.74
C ILE A 116 -4.49 13.72 -7.48
N LEU A 117 -4.70 13.09 -6.32
CA LEU A 117 -6.00 12.50 -5.98
C LEU A 117 -7.10 13.55 -5.83
N ASP A 118 -6.80 14.71 -5.22
CA ASP A 118 -7.73 15.83 -5.13
C ASP A 118 -8.10 16.36 -6.52
N THR A 119 -7.12 16.45 -7.43
CA THR A 119 -7.34 16.86 -8.81
C THR A 119 -8.22 15.86 -9.57
N CYS A 120 -7.95 14.56 -9.43
CA CYS A 120 -8.78 13.50 -10.01
C CYS A 120 -10.23 13.61 -9.51
N ALA A 121 -10.42 13.85 -8.22
CA ALA A 121 -11.75 14.05 -7.63
C ALA A 121 -12.44 15.28 -8.20
N GLN A 122 -11.75 16.42 -8.33
CA GLN A 122 -12.28 17.65 -8.89
C GLN A 122 -12.71 17.48 -10.36
N VAL A 123 -11.92 16.80 -11.17
CA VAL A 123 -12.23 16.53 -12.60
C VAL A 123 -13.57 15.83 -12.76
N VAL A 124 -13.92 14.94 -11.84
CA VAL A 124 -15.21 14.24 -11.86
C VAL A 124 -16.27 14.90 -10.98
N GLY A 125 -16.03 16.10 -10.45
CA GLY A 125 -16.98 16.83 -9.58
C GLY A 125 -17.22 16.10 -8.25
N ALA A 126 -16.23 15.40 -7.74
CA ALA A 126 -16.23 14.77 -6.41
C ALA A 126 -15.36 15.59 -5.43
N SER A 127 -15.35 15.19 -4.18
CA SER A 127 -14.50 15.77 -3.14
C SER A 127 -13.78 14.65 -2.38
N GLY A 128 -12.55 14.91 -1.96
CA GLY A 128 -11.74 14.01 -1.15
C GLY A 128 -11.46 14.56 0.24
N LYS A 129 -11.09 13.67 1.15
CA LYS A 129 -10.53 14.02 2.46
C LYS A 129 -9.45 13.02 2.82
N VAL A 130 -8.43 13.48 3.52
CA VAL A 130 -7.41 12.60 4.11
C VAL A 130 -7.89 12.17 5.49
N GLN A 131 -7.75 10.89 5.80
CA GLN A 131 -8.04 10.33 7.13
C GLN A 131 -6.88 9.45 7.56
N GLY A 132 -6.49 9.59 8.82
CA GLY A 132 -5.37 8.87 9.38
C GLY A 132 -4.05 9.29 8.74
N GLY A 133 -3.02 8.56 9.03
CA GLY A 133 -1.71 8.70 8.39
C GLY A 133 -0.58 8.74 9.40
N TYR A 134 0.57 8.25 8.95
CA TYR A 134 1.84 8.36 9.64
C TYR A 134 2.71 9.37 8.89
N PRO A 135 3.50 10.21 9.58
CA PRO A 135 4.56 10.97 8.97
C PRO A 135 5.51 10.05 8.21
N ALA A 136 6.12 10.55 7.15
CA ALA A 136 7.15 9.81 6.44
C ALA A 136 8.35 9.54 7.36
N TRP A 137 9.02 8.41 7.10
CA TRP A 137 10.30 8.10 7.74
C TRP A 137 11.34 7.95 6.66
N GLU A 138 11.99 9.08 6.36
CA GLU A 138 13.01 9.16 5.32
C GLU A 138 14.27 8.40 5.74
N TYR A 139 14.92 7.74 4.78
CA TYR A 139 16.18 7.05 5.02
C TYR A 139 17.29 8.07 5.30
N LYS A 140 17.86 8.02 6.49
CA LYS A 140 18.98 8.86 6.89
C LYS A 140 20.28 8.21 6.43
N VAL A 141 20.88 8.72 5.35
CA VAL A 141 22.10 8.16 4.76
C VAL A 141 23.23 8.09 5.81
N ASP A 142 23.46 9.16 6.57
CA ASP A 142 24.48 9.21 7.61
C ASP A 142 23.83 9.10 9.01
N SER A 143 23.74 7.88 9.53
CA SER A 143 23.18 7.55 10.84
C SER A 143 24.25 6.95 11.75
N GLU A 144 24.61 7.68 12.80
CA GLU A 144 25.57 7.22 13.81
C GLU A 144 25.00 6.04 14.61
N LEU A 145 23.70 6.07 14.91
CA LEU A 145 23.04 4.95 15.58
C LEU A 145 23.16 3.67 14.75
N ARG A 146 22.89 3.74 13.44
CA ARG A 146 22.99 2.58 12.55
C ARG A 146 24.42 2.03 12.47
N LYS A 147 25.44 2.91 12.43
CA LYS A 147 26.84 2.48 12.47
C LYS A 147 27.15 1.66 13.71
N VAL A 148 26.80 2.17 14.88
CA VAL A 148 26.97 1.47 16.17
C VAL A 148 26.22 0.15 16.19
N MET A 149 25.01 0.10 15.62
CA MET A 149 24.21 -1.13 15.53
C MET A 149 24.88 -2.16 14.64
N VAL A 150 25.34 -1.77 13.45
CA VAL A 150 26.03 -2.70 12.52
C VAL A 150 27.31 -3.26 13.16
N GLU A 151 28.15 -2.42 13.74
CA GLU A 151 29.36 -2.84 14.44
C GLU A 151 29.07 -3.82 15.57
N THR A 152 28.07 -3.53 16.39
CA THR A 152 27.66 -4.39 17.50
C THR A 152 27.16 -5.76 16.99
N PHE A 153 26.41 -5.75 15.90
CA PHE A 153 25.90 -6.98 15.30
C PHE A 153 27.05 -7.87 14.77
N VAL A 154 28.01 -7.26 14.06
CA VAL A 154 29.19 -7.96 13.54
C VAL A 154 30.00 -8.56 14.70
N GLU A 155 30.23 -7.82 15.77
CA GLU A 155 30.96 -8.32 16.95
C GLU A 155 30.25 -9.51 17.62
N GLN A 156 28.92 -9.45 17.75
CA GLN A 156 28.16 -10.50 18.44
C GLN A 156 27.91 -11.73 17.59
N TYR A 157 27.72 -11.56 16.27
CA TYR A 157 27.25 -12.64 15.38
C TYR A 157 28.22 -13.02 14.26
N GLY A 158 29.35 -12.29 14.10
CA GLY A 158 30.38 -12.58 13.08
C GLY A 158 29.93 -12.38 11.62
N LYS A 159 28.84 -11.67 11.38
CA LYS A 159 28.29 -11.38 10.05
C LYS A 159 27.62 -10.01 10.06
N GLU A 160 27.53 -9.39 8.89
CA GLU A 160 26.77 -8.13 8.75
C GLU A 160 25.26 -8.34 8.88
N PRO A 161 24.55 -7.38 9.51
CA PRO A 161 23.10 -7.37 9.49
C PRO A 161 22.59 -6.95 8.10
N VAL A 162 21.37 -7.35 7.77
CA VAL A 162 20.67 -6.79 6.62
C VAL A 162 20.09 -5.44 7.04
N VAL A 163 20.58 -4.37 6.45
CA VAL A 163 20.00 -3.02 6.57
C VAL A 163 19.04 -2.82 5.42
N SER A 164 17.78 -2.62 5.75
CA SER A 164 16.74 -2.39 4.75
C SER A 164 15.77 -1.31 5.23
N THR A 165 14.93 -0.86 4.34
CA THR A 165 13.77 -0.03 4.66
C THR A 165 12.51 -0.83 4.39
N ILE A 166 11.41 -0.40 4.95
CA ILE A 166 10.12 -1.04 4.77
C ILE A 166 9.11 -0.04 4.21
N HIS A 167 8.34 -0.46 3.24
CA HIS A 167 7.27 0.36 2.65
C HIS A 167 6.00 0.31 3.52
N ALA A 168 6.14 0.73 4.79
CA ALA A 168 5.08 0.75 5.78
C ALA A 168 5.22 1.94 6.73
N GLY A 169 4.12 2.36 7.35
CA GLY A 169 4.16 3.32 8.46
C GLY A 169 4.67 2.65 9.72
N LEU A 170 5.71 3.22 10.33
CA LEU A 170 6.27 2.77 11.60
C LEU A 170 6.29 3.92 12.62
N GLU A 171 6.39 3.57 13.88
CA GLU A 171 6.46 4.51 15.01
C GLU A 171 7.62 5.49 14.88
N CYS A 172 8.72 5.10 14.22
CA CYS A 172 9.85 5.98 13.92
C CYS A 172 9.42 7.24 13.17
N GLY A 173 8.48 7.13 12.22
CA GLY A 173 7.90 8.28 11.54
C GLY A 173 7.16 9.23 12.49
N LEU A 174 6.44 8.69 13.49
CA LEU A 174 5.77 9.50 14.51
C LEU A 174 6.77 10.26 15.39
N PHE A 175 7.88 9.61 15.78
CA PHE A 175 8.93 10.26 16.55
C PHE A 175 9.61 11.37 15.76
N LEU A 176 9.95 11.11 14.50
CA LEU A 176 10.55 12.11 13.60
C LEU A 176 9.60 13.27 13.30
N GLY A 177 8.31 13.03 13.19
CA GLY A 177 7.30 14.08 13.08
C GLY A 177 7.26 15.04 14.29
N LYS A 178 7.75 14.59 15.45
CA LYS A 178 7.86 15.41 16.67
C LYS A 178 9.27 15.98 16.89
N LYS A 179 10.29 15.24 16.46
CA LYS A 179 11.70 15.57 16.63
C LYS A 179 12.45 15.21 15.33
N PRO A 180 12.48 16.10 14.33
CA PRO A 180 13.01 15.81 12.99
C PRO A 180 14.48 15.40 12.96
N ASP A 181 15.28 15.86 13.92
CA ASP A 181 16.71 15.55 13.99
C ASP A 181 17.03 14.21 14.68
N LEU A 182 16.00 13.49 15.14
CA LEU A 182 16.21 12.22 15.83
C LEU A 182 16.81 11.19 14.87
N ASP A 183 17.81 10.45 15.34
CA ASP A 183 18.35 9.29 14.64
C ASP A 183 17.58 8.05 15.10
N CYS A 184 16.84 7.42 14.20
CA CYS A 184 15.95 6.31 14.49
C CYS A 184 16.25 5.10 13.63
N VAL A 185 16.32 3.93 14.27
CA VAL A 185 16.41 2.62 13.62
C VAL A 185 15.39 1.70 14.27
N SER A 186 14.64 0.97 13.46
CA SER A 186 13.72 -0.08 13.92
C SER A 186 14.41 -1.43 13.91
N MET A 187 14.27 -2.20 14.96
CA MET A 187 14.70 -3.58 15.07
C MET A 187 13.75 -4.36 15.97
N GLY A 188 13.72 -5.67 15.82
CA GLY A 188 12.88 -6.51 16.66
C GLY A 188 13.19 -7.99 16.51
N PRO A 189 12.54 -8.85 17.31
CA PRO A 189 12.58 -10.29 17.15
C PRO A 189 11.82 -10.75 15.92
N ASP A 190 12.00 -12.03 15.56
CA ASP A 190 11.31 -12.67 14.46
C ASP A 190 9.83 -12.87 14.82
N LEU A 191 8.96 -12.28 14.01
CA LEU A 191 7.51 -12.41 14.09
C LEU A 191 7.00 -13.12 12.84
N LEU A 192 6.14 -14.11 13.02
CA LEU A 192 5.51 -14.89 11.95
C LEU A 192 4.02 -14.58 11.91
N ASP A 193 3.44 -14.61 10.72
CA ASP A 193 2.01 -14.42 10.48
C ASP A 193 1.45 -13.13 11.10
N ILE A 194 2.22 -12.03 11.03
CA ILE A 194 1.89 -10.73 11.63
C ILE A 194 0.51 -10.25 11.14
N HIS A 195 -0.26 -9.65 12.04
CA HIS A 195 -1.63 -9.16 11.79
C HIS A 195 -2.65 -10.26 11.48
N SER A 196 -2.37 -11.50 11.92
CA SER A 196 -3.31 -12.61 11.81
C SER A 196 -3.59 -13.26 13.17
N PHE A 197 -4.62 -14.11 13.23
CA PHE A 197 -4.91 -14.92 14.43
C PHE A 197 -3.84 -15.99 14.72
N ASN A 198 -2.94 -16.23 13.78
CA ASN A 198 -1.84 -17.17 13.89
C ASN A 198 -0.51 -16.49 14.21
N GLU A 199 -0.51 -15.20 14.55
CA GLU A 199 0.69 -14.44 14.87
C GLU A 199 1.53 -15.16 15.96
N LYS A 200 2.82 -15.27 15.72
CA LYS A 200 3.77 -15.96 16.59
C LYS A 200 5.03 -15.13 16.76
N LEU A 201 5.56 -15.15 17.97
CA LEU A 201 6.85 -14.60 18.34
C LEU A 201 7.86 -15.74 18.55
N ASP A 202 9.04 -15.66 17.89
CA ASP A 202 10.15 -16.56 18.17
C ASP A 202 10.86 -16.18 19.47
N ILE A 203 10.78 -17.04 20.49
CA ILE A 203 11.34 -16.78 21.83
C ILE A 203 12.86 -16.68 21.78
N ALA A 204 13.53 -17.52 20.98
CA ALA A 204 14.98 -17.50 20.88
C ALA A 204 15.47 -16.22 20.19
N SER A 205 14.76 -15.72 19.17
CA SER A 205 15.07 -14.44 18.54
C SER A 205 14.86 -13.26 19.50
N THR A 206 13.86 -13.34 20.37
CA THR A 206 13.61 -12.31 21.40
C THR A 206 14.81 -12.21 22.35
N GLN A 207 15.37 -13.35 22.78
CA GLN A 207 16.56 -13.35 23.62
C GLN A 207 17.79 -12.77 22.89
N ARG A 208 17.99 -13.13 21.62
CA ARG A 208 19.07 -12.55 20.80
C ARG A 208 18.90 -11.05 20.63
N THR A 209 17.70 -10.56 20.36
CA THR A 209 17.40 -9.14 20.22
C THR A 209 17.68 -8.39 21.53
N TRP A 210 17.37 -8.98 22.68
CA TRP A 210 17.67 -8.40 23.99
C TRP A 210 19.18 -8.27 24.23
N GLU A 211 19.96 -9.31 23.95
CA GLU A 211 21.44 -9.25 24.09
C GLU A 211 22.02 -8.21 23.12
N TYR A 212 21.50 -8.14 21.90
CA TYR A 212 21.91 -7.15 20.91
C TYR A 212 21.61 -5.71 21.39
N LEU A 213 20.42 -5.45 21.92
CA LEU A 213 20.05 -4.16 22.47
C LEU A 213 20.99 -3.73 23.60
N LYS A 214 21.34 -4.64 24.53
CA LYS A 214 22.29 -4.36 25.60
C LYS A 214 23.68 -3.97 25.06
N GLY A 215 24.14 -4.65 24.02
CA GLY A 215 25.40 -4.35 23.35
C GLY A 215 25.42 -2.95 22.75
N ILE A 216 24.35 -2.57 22.05
CA ILE A 216 24.18 -1.24 21.47
C ILE A 216 24.22 -0.16 22.58
N LEU A 217 23.39 -0.34 23.61
CA LEU A 217 23.30 0.63 24.71
C LEU A 217 24.62 0.80 25.47
N ALA A 218 25.44 -0.24 25.54
CA ALA A 218 26.77 -0.16 26.16
C ALA A 218 27.74 0.73 25.37
N LYS A 219 27.58 0.82 24.04
CA LYS A 219 28.40 1.63 23.15
C LYS A 219 27.92 3.07 22.98
N LEU A 220 26.65 3.33 23.24
CA LEU A 220 26.03 4.68 23.13
C LEU A 220 26.23 5.56 24.39
N LYS A 221 27.21 5.28 25.21
CA LYS A 221 27.51 6.05 26.44
C LYS A 221 28.20 7.37 26.14
#